data_c918cb1eb8db1b1765a8d8e75b8ebedd
#
_entry.id   c918cb1eb8db1b1765a8d8e75b8ebedd
#
_cell.length_a   1.000
_cell.length_b   1.000
_cell.length_c   1.000
_cell.angle_alpha   90.00
_cell.angle_beta   90.00
_cell.angle_gamma   90.00
#
_symmetry.space_group_name_H-M   'P 1'
#
loop_
_entity.id
_entity.type
_entity.pdbx_description
1 polymer ?
#
loop_
_entity_poly.entity_id
_entity_poly.type
_entity_poly.pdbx_seq_one_letter_code
_entity_poly.pdbx_strand_id
1 'polypeptide(L)'
;NELCLLWQNQKTRQWYHVANLFLLEDSTYAFSYENKKEKRGLKEAIANGYHLHPSFPDTEKTYYSKKLFSTFARRLPNKSRQDYVALLELNNLSKESSEFEILAATGGRLISDSYEFVEPIRREGNQFVFEFYVRGWRHWNTAGKVVNNLNDVYLEVDANNEEDVDAVAVKDREGIIGYVP
;
A
#
# COMPACT_ATOMS: atom_id res chain seq x y z
N ASN A 1 0.28 -3.94 15.59
CA ASN A 1 0.48 -3.96 14.14
C ASN A 1 -0.13 -2.70 13.51
N GLU A 2 0.46 -2.22 12.42
CA GLU A 2 0.08 -0.97 11.76
C GLU A 2 0.08 -1.15 10.24
N LEU A 3 -0.90 -0.53 9.57
CA LEU A 3 -0.95 -0.36 8.13
C LEU A 3 -1.18 1.11 7.79
N CYS A 4 -0.41 1.63 6.85
CA CYS A 4 -0.63 2.95 6.27
C CYS A 4 -1.72 2.86 5.19
N LEU A 5 -2.71 3.74 5.23
CA LEU A 5 -3.68 3.90 4.15
C LEU A 5 -3.19 4.96 3.18
N LEU A 6 -2.91 4.53 1.98
CA LEU A 6 -2.52 5.40 0.88
C LEU A 6 -3.73 5.70 -0.02
N TRP A 7 -3.78 6.92 -0.54
CA TRP A 7 -4.71 7.34 -1.58
C TRP A 7 -3.93 7.87 -2.78
N GLN A 8 -4.31 7.44 -3.98
CA GLN A 8 -3.73 7.92 -5.23
C GLN A 8 -4.65 8.91 -5.91
N ASN A 9 -4.15 10.12 -6.21
CA ASN A 9 -4.85 11.03 -7.10
C ASN A 9 -4.86 10.45 -8.51
N GLN A 10 -6.05 10.26 -9.08
CA GLN A 10 -6.19 9.61 -10.39
C GLN A 10 -5.66 10.45 -11.56
N LYS A 11 -5.61 11.78 -11.41
CA LYS A 11 -5.11 12.69 -12.46
C LYS A 11 -3.60 12.77 -12.47
N THR A 12 -3.00 13.01 -11.29
CA THR A 12 -1.54 13.20 -11.16
C THR A 12 -0.80 11.91 -10.87
N ARG A 13 -1.52 10.82 -10.57
CA ARG A 13 -0.96 9.51 -10.17
C ARG A 13 -0.13 9.53 -8.89
N GLN A 14 -0.04 10.66 -8.21
CA GLN A 14 0.69 10.81 -6.96
C GLN A 14 -0.03 10.12 -5.80
N TRP A 15 0.75 9.51 -4.91
CA TRP A 15 0.28 8.84 -3.72
C TRP A 15 0.40 9.74 -2.50
N TYR A 16 -0.57 9.63 -1.59
CA TYR A 16 -0.64 10.37 -0.34
C TYR A 16 -0.94 9.41 0.81
N HIS A 17 -0.18 9.52 1.89
CA HIS A 17 -0.44 8.80 3.12
C HIS A 17 -1.53 9.54 3.91
N VAL A 18 -2.74 9.03 3.88
CA VAL A 18 -3.91 9.76 4.41
C VAL A 18 -4.33 9.30 5.80
N ALA A 19 -4.04 8.06 6.19
CA ALA A 19 -4.47 7.52 7.49
C ALA A 19 -3.66 6.28 7.88
N ASN A 20 -3.87 5.83 9.12
CA ASN A 20 -3.29 4.60 9.67
C ASN A 20 -4.39 3.71 10.26
N LEU A 21 -4.26 2.41 10.02
CA LEU A 21 -5.07 1.36 10.64
C LEU A 21 -4.18 0.54 11.57
N PHE A 22 -4.57 0.43 12.81
CA PHE A 22 -3.85 -0.33 13.82
C PHE A 22 -4.65 -1.56 14.25
N LEU A 23 -3.96 -2.65 14.52
CA LEU A 23 -4.44 -3.77 15.30
C LEU A 23 -3.68 -3.76 16.64
N LEU A 24 -4.38 -3.41 17.71
CA LEU A 24 -3.86 -3.31 19.06
C LEU A 24 -3.69 -4.70 19.69
N GLU A 25 -2.96 -4.77 20.81
CA GLU A 25 -2.68 -6.04 21.51
C GLU A 25 -3.96 -6.74 22.02
N ASP A 26 -4.98 -5.96 22.39
CA ASP A 26 -6.29 -6.47 22.81
C ASP A 26 -7.22 -6.85 21.65
N SER A 27 -6.68 -6.98 20.45
CA SER A 27 -7.40 -7.25 19.20
C SER A 27 -8.42 -6.17 18.80
N THR A 28 -8.31 -4.97 19.35
CA THR A 28 -9.11 -3.81 18.93
C THR A 28 -8.48 -3.17 17.69
N TYR A 29 -9.29 -2.87 16.69
CA TYR A 29 -8.88 -2.03 15.57
C TYR A 29 -8.99 -0.56 15.94
N ALA A 30 -7.98 0.22 15.56
CA ALA A 30 -8.01 1.67 15.68
C ALA A 30 -7.70 2.29 14.31
N PHE A 31 -8.40 3.37 13.96
CA PHE A 31 -8.17 4.13 12.74
C PHE A 31 -8.01 5.60 13.09
N SER A 32 -6.99 6.23 12.52
CA SER A 32 -6.78 7.68 12.64
C SER A 32 -6.21 8.24 11.34
N TYR A 33 -6.54 9.49 11.04
CA TYR A 33 -5.93 10.18 9.91
C TYR A 33 -4.47 10.56 10.19
N GLU A 34 -3.65 10.65 9.13
CA GLU A 34 -2.25 11.04 9.21
C GLU A 34 -2.10 12.57 9.14
N ASN A 35 -2.20 13.22 10.31
CA ASN A 35 -2.16 14.69 10.43
C ASN A 35 -0.73 15.26 10.56
N LYS A 36 0.27 14.42 10.79
CA LYS A 36 1.64 14.86 11.13
C LYS A 36 2.55 14.97 9.92
N LYS A 37 2.21 14.27 8.85
CA LYS A 37 3.04 14.21 7.65
C LYS A 37 2.84 15.46 6.80
N GLU A 38 3.89 16.27 6.68
CA GLU A 38 3.84 17.54 5.95
C GLU A 38 3.80 17.33 4.43
N LYS A 39 4.68 16.46 3.89
CA LYS A 39 4.76 16.16 2.46
C LYS A 39 3.98 14.88 2.15
N ARG A 40 3.09 14.93 1.17
CA ARG A 40 2.26 13.79 0.73
C ARG A 40 1.43 13.16 1.87
N GLY A 41 1.03 13.98 2.84
CA GLY A 41 0.13 13.61 3.93
C GLY A 41 -1.33 14.00 3.65
N LEU A 42 -2.17 13.86 4.68
CA LEU A 42 -3.60 14.14 4.60
C LEU A 42 -3.92 15.57 4.10
N LYS A 43 -3.25 16.59 4.66
CA LYS A 43 -3.51 17.99 4.31
C LYS A 43 -3.29 18.26 2.81
N GLU A 44 -2.20 17.75 2.28
CA GLU A 44 -1.88 17.89 0.87
C GLU A 44 -2.83 17.05 0.00
N ALA A 45 -3.22 15.85 0.45
CA ALA A 45 -4.22 15.01 -0.22
C ALA A 45 -5.56 15.76 -0.38
N ILE A 46 -6.06 16.41 0.69
CA ILE A 46 -7.30 17.19 0.67
C ILE A 46 -7.18 18.34 -0.34
N ALA A 47 -6.06 19.05 -0.35
CA ALA A 47 -5.82 20.12 -1.33
C ALA A 47 -5.80 19.60 -2.79
N ASN A 48 -5.51 18.31 -2.98
CA ASN A 48 -5.48 17.62 -4.27
C ASN A 48 -6.75 16.77 -4.56
N GLY A 49 -7.84 17.01 -3.83
CA GLY A 49 -9.15 16.43 -4.12
C GLY A 49 -9.47 15.14 -3.36
N TYR A 50 -8.71 14.81 -2.31
CA TYR A 50 -9.11 13.76 -1.38
C TYR A 50 -10.32 14.20 -0.56
N HIS A 51 -11.29 13.32 -0.39
CA HIS A 51 -12.44 13.52 0.48
C HIS A 51 -12.41 12.54 1.65
N LEU A 52 -12.67 13.05 2.86
CA LEU A 52 -12.75 12.21 4.05
C LEU A 52 -13.81 11.13 3.88
N HIS A 53 -13.53 9.95 4.42
CA HIS A 53 -14.49 8.86 4.37
C HIS A 53 -15.69 9.16 5.29
N PRO A 54 -16.95 9.01 4.82
CA PRO A 54 -18.14 9.32 5.62
C PRO A 54 -18.21 8.63 6.98
N SER A 55 -17.63 7.44 7.12
CA SER A 55 -17.55 6.73 8.40
C SER A 55 -16.52 7.34 9.36
N PHE A 56 -15.64 8.21 8.89
CA PHE A 56 -14.56 8.83 9.65
C PHE A 56 -14.51 10.34 9.34
N PRO A 57 -15.55 11.11 9.74
CA PRO A 57 -15.67 12.51 9.34
C PRO A 57 -14.75 13.47 10.08
N ASP A 58 -14.15 13.06 11.19
CA ASP A 58 -13.32 13.90 12.06
C ASP A 58 -11.86 13.47 11.95
N THR A 59 -11.00 14.37 11.49
CA THR A 59 -9.57 14.11 11.28
C THR A 59 -8.76 14.04 12.57
N GLU A 60 -9.24 14.65 13.65
CA GLU A 60 -8.53 14.66 14.94
C GLU A 60 -8.88 13.47 15.83
N LYS A 61 -9.92 12.71 15.46
CA LYS A 61 -10.42 11.59 16.24
C LYS A 61 -9.75 10.28 15.85
N THR A 62 -9.43 9.46 16.87
CA THR A 62 -9.17 8.04 16.68
C THR A 62 -10.45 7.24 16.84
N TYR A 63 -10.75 6.41 15.87
CA TYR A 63 -11.92 5.54 15.84
C TYR A 63 -11.54 4.13 16.27
N TYR A 64 -12.34 3.50 17.11
CA TYR A 64 -12.09 2.16 17.65
C TYR A 64 -13.18 1.18 17.28
N SER A 65 -12.86 -0.08 17.06
CA SER A 65 -13.79 -1.16 16.76
C SER A 65 -13.24 -2.51 17.21
N LYS A 66 -14.10 -3.39 17.74
CA LYS A 66 -13.74 -4.78 18.05
C LYS A 66 -13.68 -5.69 16.82
N LYS A 67 -14.13 -5.21 15.67
CA LYS A 67 -14.04 -5.90 14.37
C LYS A 67 -13.40 -4.96 13.37
N LEU A 68 -12.84 -5.51 12.30
CA LEU A 68 -12.37 -4.69 11.19
C LEU A 68 -13.52 -3.79 10.69
N PHE A 69 -13.24 -2.50 10.53
CA PHE A 69 -14.26 -1.55 10.05
C PHE A 69 -14.89 -2.05 8.75
N SER A 70 -16.20 -1.99 8.63
CA SER A 70 -16.95 -2.54 7.50
C SER A 70 -16.48 -2.01 6.14
N THR A 71 -16.01 -0.77 6.11
CA THR A 71 -15.42 -0.16 4.91
C THR A 71 -14.12 -0.84 4.47
N PHE A 72 -13.35 -1.40 5.40
CA PHE A 72 -12.12 -2.12 5.11
C PHE A 72 -12.37 -3.62 4.95
N ALA A 73 -13.32 -4.20 5.69
CA ALA A 73 -13.72 -5.60 5.53
C ALA A 73 -14.22 -5.91 4.11
N ARG A 74 -14.88 -4.97 3.45
CA ARG A 74 -15.31 -5.09 2.05
C ARG A 74 -14.17 -5.16 1.03
N ARG A 75 -12.95 -4.87 1.45
CA ARG A 75 -11.72 -4.92 0.62
C ARG A 75 -11.04 -6.27 0.67
N LEU A 76 -11.47 -7.12 1.59
CA LEU A 76 -10.95 -8.48 1.70
C LEU A 76 -11.48 -9.34 0.55
N PRO A 77 -10.70 -10.32 0.08
CA PRO A 77 -11.17 -11.31 -0.88
C PRO A 77 -12.39 -12.04 -0.35
N ASN A 78 -13.39 -12.25 -1.20
CA ASN A 78 -14.59 -12.99 -0.80
C ASN A 78 -14.23 -14.46 -0.54
N LYS A 79 -14.55 -14.97 0.65
CA LYS A 79 -14.28 -16.35 1.07
C LYS A 79 -14.98 -17.41 0.21
N SER A 80 -16.06 -17.03 -0.50
CA SER A 80 -16.81 -17.94 -1.40
C SER A 80 -16.17 -18.10 -2.79
N ARG A 81 -15.08 -17.37 -3.10
CA ARG A 81 -14.36 -17.53 -4.37
C ARG A 81 -13.77 -18.92 -4.48
N GLN A 82 -13.84 -19.51 -5.66
CA GLN A 82 -13.24 -20.82 -5.92
C GLN A 82 -11.72 -20.82 -5.78
N ASP A 83 -11.08 -19.69 -6.12
CA ASP A 83 -9.63 -19.48 -6.04
C ASP A 83 -9.16 -18.86 -4.70
N TYR A 84 -10.04 -18.77 -3.69
CA TYR A 84 -9.72 -18.10 -2.41
C TYR A 84 -8.47 -18.67 -1.73
N VAL A 85 -8.38 -20.01 -1.65
CA VAL A 85 -7.25 -20.70 -1.01
C VAL A 85 -5.96 -20.44 -1.78
N ALA A 86 -5.99 -20.61 -3.10
CA ALA A 86 -4.84 -20.34 -3.96
C ALA A 86 -4.35 -18.87 -3.88
N LEU A 87 -5.29 -17.93 -3.73
CA LEU A 87 -4.97 -16.52 -3.54
C LEU A 87 -4.28 -16.28 -2.18
N LEU A 88 -4.73 -16.95 -1.12
CA LEU A 88 -4.05 -16.86 0.18
C LEU A 88 -2.63 -17.45 0.11
N GLU A 89 -2.47 -18.65 -0.45
CA GLU A 89 -1.19 -19.33 -0.60
C GLU A 89 -0.19 -18.50 -1.44
N LEU A 90 -0.67 -17.85 -2.51
CA LEU A 90 0.14 -16.95 -3.34
C LEU A 90 0.70 -15.76 -2.54
N ASN A 91 0.02 -15.37 -1.46
CA ASN A 91 0.43 -14.30 -0.56
C ASN A 91 1.07 -14.82 0.74
N ASN A 92 1.50 -16.09 0.78
CA ASN A 92 2.04 -16.75 1.97
C ASN A 92 1.10 -16.73 3.19
N LEU A 93 -0.21 -16.77 2.94
CA LEU A 93 -1.27 -16.78 3.93
C LEU A 93 -1.98 -18.13 3.97
N SER A 94 -2.71 -18.36 5.06
CA SER A 94 -3.55 -19.55 5.26
C SER A 94 -5.01 -19.17 5.57
N LYS A 95 -5.89 -20.14 5.73
CA LYS A 95 -7.29 -19.92 6.12
C LYS A 95 -7.43 -19.37 7.55
N GLU A 96 -6.41 -19.58 8.37
CA GLU A 96 -6.30 -19.12 9.77
C GLU A 96 -5.77 -17.69 9.86
N SER A 97 -5.24 -17.14 8.77
CA SER A 97 -4.74 -15.76 8.73
C SER A 97 -5.86 -14.77 9.07
N SER A 98 -5.52 -13.81 9.90
CA SER A 98 -6.44 -12.76 10.35
C SER A 98 -6.84 -11.83 9.19
N GLU A 99 -7.96 -11.13 9.34
CA GLU A 99 -8.40 -10.11 8.39
C GLU A 99 -7.35 -9.01 8.19
N PHE A 100 -6.61 -8.67 9.26
CA PHE A 100 -5.53 -7.68 9.19
C PHE A 100 -4.35 -8.17 8.33
N GLU A 101 -3.91 -9.42 8.50
CA GLU A 101 -2.84 -10.02 7.70
C GLU A 101 -3.24 -10.14 6.23
N ILE A 102 -4.49 -10.54 5.96
CA ILE A 102 -5.01 -10.59 4.59
C ILE A 102 -5.04 -9.19 3.96
N LEU A 103 -5.47 -8.18 4.71
CA LEU A 103 -5.49 -6.79 4.25
C LEU A 103 -4.06 -6.29 3.97
N ALA A 104 -3.10 -6.60 4.85
CA ALA A 104 -1.69 -6.25 4.68
C ALA A 104 -1.12 -6.85 3.38
N ALA A 105 -1.28 -8.15 3.19
CA ALA A 105 -0.70 -8.87 2.06
C ALA A 105 -1.36 -8.53 0.72
N THR A 106 -2.68 -8.26 0.70
CA THR A 106 -3.42 -7.94 -0.54
C THR A 106 -3.47 -6.43 -0.85
N GLY A 107 -3.09 -5.59 0.11
CA GLY A 107 -3.23 -4.14 0.03
C GLY A 107 -4.68 -3.65 0.03
N GLY A 108 -5.66 -4.55 0.09
CA GLY A 108 -7.10 -4.22 0.07
C GLY A 108 -7.51 -3.40 -1.16
N ARG A 109 -6.86 -3.60 -2.29
CA ARG A 109 -7.12 -2.84 -3.53
C ARG A 109 -8.45 -3.20 -4.14
N LEU A 110 -9.19 -2.19 -4.56
CA LEU A 110 -10.40 -2.33 -5.39
C LEU A 110 -10.20 -1.64 -6.73
N ILE A 111 -10.77 -2.20 -7.77
CA ILE A 111 -10.76 -1.60 -9.13
C ILE A 111 -11.54 -0.27 -9.12
N SER A 112 -12.51 -0.14 -8.22
CA SER A 112 -13.44 0.99 -8.16
C SER A 112 -12.90 2.23 -7.45
N ASP A 113 -11.72 2.15 -6.80
CA ASP A 113 -11.15 3.27 -6.07
C ASP A 113 -9.60 3.28 -6.12
N SER A 114 -9.02 4.27 -5.47
CA SER A 114 -7.57 4.54 -5.50
C SER A 114 -6.92 4.38 -4.13
N TYR A 115 -7.41 3.46 -3.31
CA TYR A 115 -6.84 3.20 -1.99
C TYR A 115 -5.97 1.95 -1.99
N GLU A 116 -4.96 1.97 -1.14
CA GLU A 116 -4.11 0.83 -0.85
C GLU A 116 -3.65 0.86 0.59
N PHE A 117 -3.64 -0.31 1.24
CA PHE A 117 -2.98 -0.51 2.51
C PHE A 117 -1.57 -1.04 2.28
N VAL A 118 -0.60 -0.45 2.98
CA VAL A 118 0.79 -0.89 2.95
C VAL A 118 1.35 -0.97 4.36
N GLU A 119 2.27 -1.88 4.60
CA GLU A 119 3.03 -1.87 5.85
C GLU A 119 3.95 -0.64 5.91
N PRO A 120 4.10 -0.02 7.09
CA PRO A 120 5.05 1.07 7.25
C PRO A 120 6.48 0.56 7.03
N ILE A 121 7.31 1.40 6.41
CA ILE A 121 8.74 1.09 6.26
C ILE A 121 9.36 1.04 7.64
N ARG A 122 9.91 -0.12 8.02
CA ARG A 122 10.57 -0.33 9.30
C ARG A 122 12.05 -0.04 9.16
N ARG A 123 12.58 0.68 10.16
CA ARG A 123 14.01 0.88 10.28
C ARG A 123 14.59 -0.14 11.26
N GLU A 124 15.53 -0.93 10.79
CA GLU A 124 16.29 -1.86 11.60
C GLU A 124 17.75 -1.40 11.68
N GLY A 125 18.12 -0.73 12.77
CA GLY A 125 19.43 -0.09 12.91
C GLY A 125 19.65 1.00 11.85
N ASN A 126 20.59 0.79 10.94
CA ASN A 126 20.90 1.69 9.82
C ASN A 126 20.31 1.22 8.48
N GLN A 127 19.45 0.21 8.49
CA GLN A 127 18.85 -0.36 7.29
C GLN A 127 17.34 -0.13 7.29
N PHE A 128 16.77 -0.02 6.11
CA PHE A 128 15.34 -0.08 5.88
C PHE A 128 15.03 -1.40 5.20
N VAL A 129 14.06 -2.12 5.75
CA VAL A 129 13.55 -3.35 5.15
C VAL A 129 12.07 -3.15 4.84
N PHE A 130 11.69 -3.29 3.59
CA PHE A 130 10.30 -3.34 3.21
C PHE A 130 10.12 -4.16 1.93
N GLU A 131 8.98 -4.82 1.81
CA GLU A 131 8.61 -5.61 0.66
C GLU A 131 7.57 -4.87 -0.17
N PHE A 132 7.71 -4.92 -1.49
CA PHE A 132 6.77 -4.27 -2.39
C PHE A 132 6.71 -4.95 -3.75
N TYR A 133 5.59 -4.75 -4.43
CA TYR A 133 5.46 -5.12 -5.84
C TYR A 133 5.96 -3.98 -6.72
N VAL A 134 6.89 -4.29 -7.61
CA VAL A 134 7.43 -3.32 -8.57
C VAL A 134 6.29 -2.74 -9.42
N ARG A 135 6.18 -1.39 -9.42
CA ARG A 135 5.17 -0.67 -10.19
C ARG A 135 5.56 -0.56 -11.65
N GLY A 136 4.56 -0.63 -12.52
CA GLY A 136 4.81 -0.50 -13.96
C GLY A 136 5.50 -1.70 -14.61
N TRP A 137 5.70 -2.81 -13.90
CA TRP A 137 6.36 -4.01 -14.43
C TRP A 137 5.90 -4.39 -15.84
N ARG A 138 4.59 -4.43 -16.08
CA ARG A 138 4.03 -4.81 -17.39
C ARG A 138 4.37 -3.81 -18.51
N HIS A 139 4.59 -2.55 -18.15
CA HIS A 139 4.94 -1.49 -19.09
C HIS A 139 6.42 -1.58 -19.47
N TRP A 140 7.29 -1.79 -18.48
CA TRP A 140 8.74 -1.81 -18.67
C TRP A 140 9.26 -3.19 -19.08
N ASN A 141 8.62 -4.26 -18.66
CA ASN A 141 9.00 -5.64 -19.01
C ASN A 141 8.19 -6.16 -20.21
N THR A 142 8.27 -5.50 -21.34
CA THR A 142 7.56 -5.89 -22.57
C THR A 142 8.04 -7.20 -23.17
N ALA A 143 9.26 -7.62 -22.86
CA ALA A 143 9.88 -8.86 -23.36
C ALA A 143 9.57 -10.10 -22.50
N GLY A 144 8.79 -9.96 -21.42
CA GLY A 144 8.47 -11.08 -20.52
C GLY A 144 9.68 -11.63 -19.77
N LYS A 145 10.66 -10.79 -19.50
CA LYS A 145 11.87 -11.17 -18.74
C LYS A 145 11.51 -11.71 -17.37
N VAL A 146 12.17 -12.79 -16.99
CA VAL A 146 12.22 -13.25 -15.62
C VAL A 146 13.51 -12.73 -15.01
N VAL A 147 13.41 -11.95 -13.92
CA VAL A 147 14.60 -11.55 -13.15
C VAL A 147 15.07 -12.76 -12.36
N ASN A 148 16.05 -13.46 -12.90
CA ASN A 148 16.56 -14.73 -12.33
C ASN A 148 17.57 -14.50 -11.20
N ASN A 149 18.11 -13.29 -11.06
CA ASN A 149 19.14 -12.98 -10.06
C ASN A 149 18.86 -11.63 -9.41
N LEU A 150 18.41 -11.67 -8.17
CA LEU A 150 18.13 -10.47 -7.37
C LEU A 150 19.39 -9.61 -7.09
N ASN A 151 20.60 -10.18 -7.20
CA ASN A 151 21.86 -9.44 -7.03
C ASN A 151 22.16 -8.47 -8.18
N ASP A 152 21.43 -8.57 -9.28
CA ASP A 152 21.57 -7.69 -10.43
C ASP A 152 20.54 -6.54 -10.44
N VAL A 153 19.69 -6.46 -9.39
CA VAL A 153 18.65 -5.42 -9.25
C VAL A 153 19.13 -4.36 -8.28
N TYR A 154 19.00 -3.09 -8.66
CA TYR A 154 19.33 -1.94 -7.81
C TYR A 154 18.29 -0.83 -7.93
N LEU A 155 18.29 0.06 -6.94
CA LEU A 155 17.40 1.21 -6.89
C LEU A 155 18.17 2.48 -7.25
N GLU A 156 17.54 3.34 -8.05
CA GLU A 156 18.12 4.63 -8.45
C GLU A 156 17.04 5.71 -8.48
N VAL A 157 17.35 6.89 -7.93
CA VAL A 157 16.43 8.03 -8.03
C VAL A 157 16.34 8.49 -9.48
N ASP A 158 15.13 8.53 -10.01
CA ASP A 158 14.85 9.01 -11.37
C ASP A 158 14.47 10.48 -11.35
N ALA A 159 15.48 11.34 -11.22
CA ALA A 159 15.29 12.80 -11.14
C ALA A 159 14.65 13.42 -12.40
N ASN A 160 14.59 12.68 -13.51
CA ASN A 160 13.98 13.14 -14.76
C ASN A 160 12.58 12.54 -15.00
N ASN A 161 12.01 11.89 -13.99
CA ASN A 161 10.68 11.33 -14.12
C ASN A 161 9.63 12.45 -14.24
N GLU A 162 8.86 12.43 -15.33
CA GLU A 162 7.87 13.48 -15.63
C GLU A 162 6.66 13.44 -14.69
N GLU A 163 6.35 12.26 -14.12
CA GLU A 163 5.17 12.05 -13.26
C GLU A 163 5.49 12.31 -11.77
N ASP A 164 6.72 11.98 -11.32
CA ASP A 164 7.12 12.07 -9.93
C ASP A 164 8.61 12.36 -9.78
N VAL A 165 8.95 13.55 -9.31
CA VAL A 165 10.34 13.98 -9.08
C VAL A 165 11.05 13.19 -7.97
N ASP A 166 10.30 12.51 -7.11
CA ASP A 166 10.82 11.64 -6.07
C ASP A 166 10.79 10.15 -6.49
N ALA A 167 10.55 9.86 -7.77
CA ALA A 167 10.48 8.49 -8.28
C ALA A 167 11.78 7.72 -8.06
N VAL A 168 11.66 6.49 -7.59
CA VAL A 168 12.80 5.56 -7.45
C VAL A 168 12.61 4.42 -8.43
N ALA A 169 13.46 4.39 -9.46
CA ALA A 169 13.46 3.33 -10.46
C ALA A 169 14.07 2.05 -9.87
N VAL A 170 13.46 0.92 -10.20
CA VAL A 170 14.03 -0.41 -10.03
C VAL A 170 14.68 -0.78 -11.35
N LYS A 171 15.98 -1.01 -11.34
CA LYS A 171 16.78 -1.26 -12.54
C LYS A 171 17.50 -2.60 -12.46
N ASP A 172 17.73 -3.19 -13.61
CA ASP A 172 18.70 -4.25 -13.82
C ASP A 172 19.82 -3.77 -14.77
N ARG A 173 20.68 -4.69 -15.22
CA ARG A 173 21.78 -4.37 -16.16
C ARG A 173 21.30 -3.86 -17.52
N GLU A 174 20.06 -4.10 -17.88
CA GLU A 174 19.49 -3.77 -19.19
C GLU A 174 18.62 -2.50 -19.13
N GLY A 175 18.30 -1.99 -17.94
CA GLY A 175 17.56 -0.75 -17.76
C GLY A 175 16.49 -0.79 -16.70
N ILE A 176 15.48 0.09 -16.83
CA ILE A 176 14.36 0.18 -15.89
C ILE A 176 13.44 -1.02 -16.08
N ILE A 177 13.11 -1.69 -14.97
CA ILE A 177 12.12 -2.78 -14.92
C ILE A 177 10.83 -2.35 -14.23
N GLY A 178 10.81 -1.18 -13.62
CA GLY A 178 9.66 -0.56 -12.97
C GLY A 178 10.09 0.43 -11.88
N TYR A 179 9.18 0.72 -10.97
CA TYR A 179 9.39 1.72 -9.91
C TYR A 179 8.99 1.18 -8.54
N VAL A 180 9.60 1.75 -7.52
CA VAL A 180 9.15 1.62 -6.13
C VAL A 180 7.76 2.28 -6.00
N PRO A 181 6.81 1.70 -5.23
CA PRO A 181 5.47 2.25 -5.03
C PRO A 181 5.45 3.65 -4.41
#